data_5525909db38c314b4822e8be00c7ca15
#
_entry.id   5525909db38c314b4822e8be00c7ca15
#
_cell.length_a   1.000
_cell.length_b   1.000
_cell.length_c   1.000
_cell.angle_alpha   90.00
_cell.angle_beta   90.00
_cell.angle_gamma   90.00
#
_symmetry.space_group_name_H-M   'P 1'
#
loop_
_entity.id
_entity.type
_entity.pdbx_description
1 polymer ?
#
loop_
_entity_poly.entity_id
_entity_poly.type
_entity_poly.pdbx_seq_one_letter_code
_entity_poly.pdbx_strand_id
1 'polypeptide(L)'
;MTKPKFNIPYLGLHSSFILAIATSITATPVAANSNFGKIELSPGFTREKGRVTGYTKGSFPLHTMGKRDRQGNPCTGFAAPTPDHILILEKDFPRLQLQVDSGDDTTLFIQGPNDRTIRCGDDTGRNKDASIVDNAWKAGLYRIWIGTFKQNVQSNYSLYIKE
;
A
#
# COMPACT_ATOMS: atom_id res chain seq x y z
N MET A 1 -50.80 14.02 -78.16
CA MET A 1 -50.25 13.04 -77.22
C MET A 1 -49.23 13.75 -76.31
N THR A 2 -49.64 14.22 -75.17
CA THR A 2 -48.82 15.01 -74.20
C THR A 2 -48.43 14.11 -73.07
N LYS A 3 -47.13 13.95 -72.83
CA LYS A 3 -46.59 13.18 -71.67
C LYS A 3 -46.57 14.03 -70.37
N PRO A 4 -46.96 13.51 -69.23
CA PRO A 4 -46.89 14.24 -68.03
C PRO A 4 -45.45 14.25 -67.44
N LYS A 5 -45.00 15.42 -66.92
CA LYS A 5 -43.75 15.60 -66.19
C LYS A 5 -44.00 15.23 -64.76
N PHE A 6 -43.29 14.24 -64.25
CA PHE A 6 -43.21 13.93 -62.78
C PHE A 6 -42.17 14.83 -62.15
N ASN A 7 -42.61 15.69 -61.23
CA ASN A 7 -41.73 16.39 -60.29
C ASN A 7 -41.47 15.52 -59.04
N ILE A 8 -40.22 15.19 -58.81
CA ILE A 8 -39.79 14.52 -57.59
C ILE A 8 -39.32 15.60 -56.57
N PRO A 9 -39.90 15.68 -55.33
CA PRO A 9 -39.39 16.60 -54.32
C PRO A 9 -38.12 16.02 -53.71
N TYR A 10 -37.08 16.84 -53.67
CA TYR A 10 -35.84 16.56 -52.92
C TYR A 10 -36.13 16.54 -51.42
N LEU A 11 -36.05 15.35 -50.79
CA LEU A 11 -36.04 15.24 -49.33
C LEU A 11 -34.67 15.66 -48.85
N GLY A 12 -34.57 16.79 -48.16
CA GLY A 12 -33.36 17.24 -47.47
C GLY A 12 -33.01 16.32 -46.32
N LEU A 13 -31.86 15.64 -46.39
CA LEU A 13 -31.28 14.88 -45.32
C LEU A 13 -30.69 15.87 -44.30
N HIS A 14 -31.38 16.08 -43.18
CA HIS A 14 -30.80 16.76 -42.01
C HIS A 14 -29.88 15.81 -41.27
N SER A 15 -28.58 15.96 -41.48
CA SER A 15 -27.54 15.24 -40.71
C SER A 15 -27.43 15.88 -39.32
N SER A 16 -28.09 15.27 -38.33
CA SER A 16 -27.92 15.64 -36.92
C SER A 16 -26.61 15.10 -36.41
N PHE A 17 -25.60 15.95 -36.22
CA PHE A 17 -24.38 15.62 -35.55
C PHE A 17 -24.66 15.53 -34.02
N ILE A 18 -24.68 14.31 -33.49
CA ILE A 18 -24.72 14.09 -32.05
C ILE A 18 -23.27 14.22 -31.52
N LEU A 19 -23.01 15.33 -30.84
CA LEU A 19 -21.74 15.54 -30.15
C LEU A 19 -21.74 14.69 -28.86
N ALA A 20 -21.06 13.54 -28.88
CA ALA A 20 -20.87 12.72 -27.70
C ALA A 20 -19.84 13.39 -26.78
N ILE A 21 -20.29 13.98 -25.68
CA ILE A 21 -19.42 14.51 -24.61
C ILE A 21 -18.95 13.31 -23.80
N ALA A 22 -17.70 12.86 -24.00
CA ALA A 22 -17.05 11.88 -23.16
C ALA A 22 -16.63 12.55 -21.82
N THR A 23 -17.42 12.36 -20.78
CA THR A 23 -17.04 12.75 -19.42
C THR A 23 -16.01 11.74 -18.88
N SER A 24 -14.74 12.12 -18.89
CA SER A 24 -13.69 11.37 -18.24
C SER A 24 -13.85 11.49 -16.72
N ILE A 25 -14.27 10.40 -16.07
CA ILE A 25 -14.30 10.30 -14.60
C ILE A 25 -12.84 10.10 -14.17
N THR A 26 -12.20 11.17 -13.70
CA THR A 26 -10.90 11.06 -13.03
C THR A 26 -11.14 10.51 -11.63
N ALA A 27 -10.87 9.22 -11.42
CA ALA A 27 -10.83 8.64 -10.08
C ALA A 27 -9.69 9.31 -9.30
N THR A 28 -10.01 10.15 -8.33
CA THR A 28 -9.02 10.65 -7.38
C THR A 28 -8.52 9.48 -6.53
N PRO A 29 -7.19 9.24 -6.44
CA PRO A 29 -6.68 8.19 -5.57
C PRO A 29 -7.06 8.53 -4.13
N VAL A 30 -7.79 7.62 -3.48
CA VAL A 30 -8.04 7.72 -2.04
C VAL A 30 -6.69 7.66 -1.34
N ALA A 31 -6.29 8.75 -0.71
CA ALA A 31 -5.06 8.79 0.07
C ALA A 31 -5.19 7.76 1.21
N ALA A 32 -4.29 6.78 1.25
CA ALA A 32 -4.25 5.83 2.35
C ALA A 32 -3.79 6.56 3.62
N ASN A 33 -4.65 6.56 4.66
CA ASN A 33 -4.33 7.19 5.93
C ASN A 33 -3.31 6.36 6.70
N SER A 34 -2.38 7.04 7.39
CA SER A 34 -1.41 6.45 8.30
C SER A 34 -1.18 7.34 9.51
N ASN A 35 -0.66 6.75 10.61
CA ASN A 35 -0.37 7.49 11.84
C ASN A 35 0.81 8.46 11.69
N PHE A 36 1.86 8.07 10.93
CA PHE A 36 3.15 8.78 10.84
C PHE A 36 3.60 9.09 9.40
N GLY A 37 2.68 8.96 8.43
CA GLY A 37 2.93 9.42 7.07
C GLY A 37 3.36 8.32 6.09
N LYS A 38 3.91 8.75 4.95
CA LYS A 38 4.28 7.88 3.84
C LYS A 38 5.75 7.96 3.50
N ILE A 39 6.25 6.88 2.89
CA ILE A 39 7.61 6.70 2.40
C ILE A 39 7.50 6.31 0.93
N GLU A 40 8.22 6.97 0.04
CA GLU A 40 8.27 6.66 -1.38
C GLU A 40 9.70 6.27 -1.77
N LEU A 41 9.90 5.06 -2.30
CA LEU A 41 11.22 4.51 -2.59
C LEU A 41 11.32 4.02 -4.04
N SER A 42 12.45 4.38 -4.69
CA SER A 42 12.93 3.79 -5.94
C SER A 42 14.25 3.06 -5.70
N PRO A 43 14.59 2.05 -6.50
CA PRO A 43 15.88 1.36 -6.40
C PRO A 43 17.06 2.34 -6.37
N GLY A 44 18.02 2.05 -5.49
CA GLY A 44 19.15 2.94 -5.22
C GLY A 44 18.86 4.09 -4.26
N PHE A 45 17.79 4.00 -3.48
CA PHE A 45 17.46 5.03 -2.49
C PHE A 45 18.54 5.15 -1.41
N THR A 46 18.70 6.36 -0.86
CA THR A 46 19.67 6.60 0.22
C THR A 46 19.16 6.05 1.56
N ARG A 47 20.08 5.78 2.48
CA ARG A 47 19.76 5.30 3.83
C ARG A 47 18.79 6.24 4.57
N GLU A 48 18.93 7.55 4.37
CA GLU A 48 18.08 8.56 4.97
C GLU A 48 16.64 8.48 4.47
N LYS A 49 16.44 8.23 3.18
CA LYS A 49 15.11 8.02 2.58
C LYS A 49 14.44 6.74 3.08
N GLY A 50 15.24 5.72 3.39
CA GLY A 50 14.75 4.45 3.95
C GLY A 50 14.53 4.47 5.46
N ARG A 51 14.60 5.64 6.14
CA ARG A 51 14.40 5.76 7.59
C ARG A 51 13.17 6.59 7.91
N VAL A 52 12.32 6.07 8.78
CA VAL A 52 11.20 6.79 9.41
C VAL A 52 11.14 6.49 10.89
N THR A 53 10.43 7.33 11.64
CA THR A 53 10.25 7.20 13.08
C THR A 53 8.78 7.26 13.46
N GLY A 54 8.45 6.71 14.60
CA GLY A 54 7.12 6.73 15.20
C GLY A 54 7.14 6.20 16.62
N TYR A 55 5.99 5.85 17.12
CA TYR A 55 5.86 5.15 18.40
C TYR A 55 4.75 4.10 18.31
N THR A 56 4.95 2.98 19.00
CA THR A 56 3.95 1.92 19.09
C THR A 56 2.81 2.32 20.01
N LYS A 57 1.62 1.83 19.74
CA LYS A 57 0.43 1.97 20.59
C LYS A 57 -0.68 1.03 20.14
N GLY A 58 -1.64 0.80 21.03
CA GLY A 58 -2.91 0.15 20.69
C GLY A 58 -3.00 -1.28 21.16
N SER A 59 -4.16 -1.85 20.93
CA SER A 59 -4.55 -3.20 21.35
C SER A 59 -5.21 -4.00 20.23
N PHE A 60 -5.13 -3.52 19.01
CA PHE A 60 -5.68 -4.22 17.84
C PHE A 60 -4.79 -5.43 17.51
N PRO A 61 -5.33 -6.67 17.58
CA PRO A 61 -4.52 -7.86 17.39
C PRO A 61 -4.18 -8.06 15.91
N LEU A 62 -2.90 -8.00 15.55
CA LEU A 62 -2.44 -8.09 14.16
C LEU A 62 -2.78 -9.42 13.48
N HIS A 63 -2.83 -10.53 14.24
CA HIS A 63 -3.22 -11.84 13.72
C HIS A 63 -4.65 -11.92 13.17
N THR A 64 -5.52 -10.94 13.45
CA THR A 64 -6.87 -10.87 12.89
C THR A 64 -6.86 -10.45 11.42
N MET A 65 -5.83 -9.74 10.96
CA MET A 65 -5.62 -9.42 9.54
C MET A 65 -4.99 -10.58 8.76
N GLY A 66 -4.28 -11.47 9.46
CA GLY A 66 -3.70 -12.68 8.89
C GLY A 66 -2.94 -13.46 9.94
N LYS A 67 -3.18 -14.77 10.03
CA LYS A 67 -2.53 -15.63 11.04
C LYS A 67 -1.08 -15.95 10.71
N ARG A 68 -0.77 -16.06 9.43
CA ARG A 68 0.56 -16.37 8.90
C ARG A 68 0.81 -15.57 7.62
N ASP A 69 2.04 -15.24 7.39
CA ASP A 69 2.48 -14.57 6.18
C ASP A 69 2.70 -15.55 5.01
N ARG A 70 3.14 -15.01 3.86
CA ARG A 70 3.43 -15.78 2.64
C ARG A 70 4.55 -16.82 2.81
N GLN A 71 5.39 -16.71 3.83
CA GLN A 71 6.48 -17.65 4.15
C GLN A 71 6.09 -18.63 5.27
N GLY A 72 4.90 -18.49 5.85
CA GLY A 72 4.42 -19.31 6.96
C GLY A 72 4.77 -18.77 8.35
N ASN A 73 5.44 -17.61 8.45
CA ASN A 73 5.75 -16.97 9.72
C ASN A 73 4.46 -16.56 10.45
N PRO A 74 4.35 -16.75 11.78
CA PRO A 74 3.20 -16.29 12.52
C PRO A 74 3.14 -14.76 12.53
N CYS A 75 1.93 -14.21 12.42
CA CYS A 75 1.70 -12.78 12.58
C CYS A 75 1.23 -12.53 14.01
N THR A 76 2.05 -11.89 14.81
CA THR A 76 1.86 -11.69 16.25
C THR A 76 1.75 -10.22 16.61
N GLY A 77 1.41 -9.94 17.86
CA GLY A 77 1.44 -8.62 18.45
C GLY A 77 0.17 -7.79 18.27
N PHE A 78 0.27 -6.56 18.78
CA PHE A 78 -0.83 -5.60 18.87
C PHE A 78 -0.34 -4.23 18.40
N ALA A 79 -1.18 -3.53 17.63
CA ALA A 79 -0.90 -2.18 17.12
C ALA A 79 -2.15 -1.30 17.16
N ALA A 80 -2.07 -0.09 16.64
CA ALA A 80 -3.25 0.71 16.32
C ALA A 80 -3.99 0.10 15.11
N PRO A 81 -5.32 0.30 14.97
CA PRO A 81 -6.06 -0.17 13.79
C PRO A 81 -5.59 0.48 12.48
N THR A 82 -5.19 1.75 12.53
CA THR A 82 -4.62 2.48 11.39
C THR A 82 -3.15 2.10 11.23
N PRO A 83 -2.66 1.87 9.99
CA PRO A 83 -1.24 1.60 9.77
C PRO A 83 -0.37 2.77 10.23
N ASP A 84 0.83 2.46 10.68
CA ASP A 84 1.79 3.47 11.12
C ASP A 84 2.38 4.22 9.93
N HIS A 85 2.73 3.50 8.88
CA HIS A 85 3.28 4.08 7.67
C HIS A 85 2.63 3.49 6.41
N ILE A 86 2.64 4.29 5.34
CA ILE A 86 2.39 3.82 3.98
C ILE A 86 3.73 3.81 3.24
N LEU A 87 4.13 2.64 2.74
CA LEU A 87 5.29 2.50 1.86
C LEU A 87 4.81 2.39 0.41
N ILE A 88 5.34 3.27 -0.44
CA ILE A 88 5.10 3.25 -1.88
C ILE A 88 6.41 2.83 -2.55
N LEU A 89 6.40 1.67 -3.19
CA LEU A 89 7.50 1.22 -4.04
C LEU A 89 7.17 1.62 -5.48
N GLU A 90 7.97 2.52 -6.05
CA GLU A 90 7.75 3.03 -7.41
C GLU A 90 8.12 2.00 -8.48
N LYS A 91 9.01 1.06 -8.14
CA LYS A 91 9.45 -0.07 -8.97
C LYS A 91 9.58 -1.33 -8.14
N ASP A 92 9.73 -2.46 -8.82
CA ASP A 92 10.02 -3.74 -8.18
C ASP A 92 11.41 -3.71 -7.51
N PHE A 93 11.50 -4.35 -6.34
CA PHE A 93 12.75 -4.60 -5.63
C PHE A 93 13.00 -6.09 -5.54
N PRO A 94 14.18 -6.58 -5.94
CA PRO A 94 14.53 -8.00 -5.80
C PRO A 94 14.48 -8.45 -4.35
N ARG A 95 14.94 -7.60 -3.43
CA ARG A 95 15.00 -7.87 -1.99
C ARG A 95 14.89 -6.57 -1.22
N LEU A 96 14.20 -6.61 -0.07
CA LEU A 96 14.23 -5.54 0.93
C LEU A 96 14.35 -6.17 2.32
N GLN A 97 15.05 -5.45 3.19
CA GLN A 97 15.07 -5.68 4.62
C GLN A 97 14.39 -4.50 5.31
N LEU A 98 13.42 -4.79 6.16
CA LEU A 98 12.81 -3.82 7.06
C LEU A 98 13.19 -4.22 8.48
N GLN A 99 13.69 -3.27 9.26
CA GLN A 99 14.14 -3.51 10.64
C GLN A 99 13.66 -2.40 11.55
N VAL A 100 13.01 -2.76 12.62
CA VAL A 100 12.66 -1.86 13.72
C VAL A 100 13.85 -1.74 14.66
N ASP A 101 14.01 -0.61 15.29
CA ASP A 101 14.97 -0.31 16.36
C ASP A 101 14.22 0.51 17.41
N SER A 102 13.93 -0.10 18.55
CA SER A 102 13.14 0.50 19.63
C SER A 102 13.70 0.21 21.01
N GLY A 103 14.41 -0.90 21.16
CA GLY A 103 14.83 -1.45 22.43
C GLY A 103 13.74 -2.21 23.20
N ASP A 104 12.54 -2.35 22.63
CA ASP A 104 11.41 -3.09 23.17
C ASP A 104 11.05 -4.30 22.32
N ASP A 105 10.15 -5.16 22.83
CA ASP A 105 9.63 -6.34 22.17
C ASP A 105 8.59 -5.93 21.11
N THR A 106 9.06 -5.67 19.87
CA THR A 106 8.24 -5.17 18.79
C THR A 106 7.81 -6.27 17.81
N THR A 107 6.75 -6.00 17.06
CA THR A 107 6.25 -6.84 15.99
C THR A 107 6.03 -6.01 14.73
N LEU A 108 6.16 -6.63 13.56
CA LEU A 108 6.05 -5.95 12.27
C LEU A 108 5.05 -6.69 11.39
N PHE A 109 4.03 -5.98 10.91
CA PHE A 109 3.04 -6.51 9.98
C PHE A 109 2.98 -5.61 8.75
N ILE A 110 3.12 -6.19 7.56
CA ILE A 110 3.09 -5.48 6.28
C ILE A 110 2.08 -6.13 5.36
N GLN A 111 1.16 -5.34 4.83
CA GLN A 111 0.18 -5.77 3.85
C GLN A 111 0.37 -4.99 2.54
N GLY A 112 0.53 -5.69 1.43
CA GLY A 112 0.68 -5.09 0.10
C GLY A 112 1.56 -5.90 -0.85
N PRO A 113 1.55 -5.54 -2.15
CA PRO A 113 0.83 -4.41 -2.77
C PRO A 113 -0.65 -4.68 -2.99
N ASN A 114 -1.12 -5.88 -2.73
CA ASN A 114 -2.53 -6.25 -2.69
C ASN A 114 -2.91 -6.71 -1.27
N ASP A 115 -4.18 -6.75 -0.96
CA ASP A 115 -4.67 -7.05 0.39
C ASP A 115 -4.43 -8.50 0.85
N ARG A 116 -4.00 -9.40 -0.05
CA ARG A 116 -3.72 -10.81 0.26
C ARG A 116 -2.25 -11.10 0.55
N THR A 117 -1.35 -10.18 0.19
CA THR A 117 0.08 -10.38 0.40
C THR A 117 0.49 -9.79 1.74
N ILE A 118 0.82 -10.67 2.67
CA ILE A 118 1.20 -10.33 4.04
C ILE A 118 2.63 -10.76 4.29
N ARG A 119 3.35 -9.96 5.09
CA ARG A 119 4.67 -10.25 5.66
C ARG A 119 4.65 -9.92 7.13
N CYS A 120 5.18 -10.81 7.93
CA CYS A 120 5.22 -10.66 9.38
C CYS A 120 6.65 -10.85 9.89
N GLY A 121 7.03 -10.01 10.83
CA GLY A 121 8.31 -10.07 11.51
C GLY A 121 8.12 -9.97 13.02
N ASP A 122 9.01 -10.63 13.72
CA ASP A 122 9.10 -10.67 15.15
C ASP A 122 10.59 -10.59 15.53
N ASP A 123 11.01 -11.15 16.62
CA ASP A 123 12.38 -11.13 17.13
C ASP A 123 13.45 -11.33 16.07
N THR A 124 14.52 -10.53 16.14
CA THR A 124 15.67 -10.62 15.25
C THR A 124 16.87 -11.20 16.03
N GLY A 125 16.93 -12.51 16.12
CA GLY A 125 18.05 -13.19 16.77
C GLY A 125 18.17 -12.87 18.27
N ARG A 126 19.14 -12.03 18.67
CA ARG A 126 19.37 -11.66 20.08
C ARG A 126 18.53 -10.47 20.54
N ASN A 127 18.00 -9.71 19.62
CA ASN A 127 17.21 -8.52 19.91
C ASN A 127 15.73 -8.86 19.74
N LYS A 128 14.89 -8.21 20.54
CA LYS A 128 13.44 -8.31 20.48
C LYS A 128 12.82 -7.32 19.48
N ASP A 129 13.64 -6.61 18.76
CA ASP A 129 13.19 -5.72 17.68
C ASP A 129 12.81 -6.52 16.43
N ALA A 130 11.63 -6.26 15.90
CA ALA A 130 11.10 -6.95 14.74
C ALA A 130 11.86 -6.66 13.46
N SER A 131 12.04 -7.69 12.63
CA SER A 131 12.54 -7.51 11.28
C SER A 131 11.89 -8.43 10.26
N ILE A 132 11.93 -7.99 9.01
CA ILE A 132 11.52 -8.77 7.84
C ILE A 132 12.63 -8.67 6.80
N VAL A 133 13.07 -9.82 6.29
CA VAL A 133 13.91 -9.93 5.11
C VAL A 133 13.16 -10.78 4.09
N ASP A 134 12.79 -10.18 2.95
CA ASP A 134 12.04 -10.89 1.93
C ASP A 134 12.44 -10.47 0.52
N ASN A 135 12.09 -11.30 -0.46
CA ASN A 135 12.38 -11.12 -1.86
C ASN A 135 11.11 -10.76 -2.65
N ALA A 136 11.32 -10.37 -3.92
CA ALA A 136 10.24 -10.13 -4.90
C ALA A 136 9.18 -9.14 -4.41
N TRP A 137 9.63 -7.99 -3.95
CA TRP A 137 8.74 -6.87 -3.65
C TRP A 137 8.30 -6.20 -4.95
N LYS A 138 7.01 -6.16 -5.17
CA LYS A 138 6.41 -5.56 -6.37
C LYS A 138 6.18 -4.06 -6.18
N ALA A 139 6.23 -3.29 -7.26
CA ALA A 139 5.79 -1.91 -7.24
C ALA A 139 4.35 -1.80 -6.71
N GLY A 140 4.07 -0.77 -5.93
CA GLY A 140 2.75 -0.55 -5.37
C GLY A 140 2.75 -0.04 -3.93
N LEU A 141 1.58 -0.02 -3.32
CA LEU A 141 1.33 0.52 -2.00
C LEU A 141 1.33 -0.60 -0.95
N TYR A 142 2.05 -0.37 0.13
CA TYR A 142 2.13 -1.25 1.30
C TYR A 142 1.71 -0.50 2.56
N ARG A 143 0.95 -1.17 3.40
CA ARG A 143 0.57 -0.68 4.73
C ARG A 143 1.45 -1.35 5.77
N ILE A 144 2.05 -0.57 6.65
CA ILE A 144 2.99 -1.04 7.68
C ILE A 144 2.41 -0.74 9.06
N TRP A 145 2.31 -1.78 9.89
CA TRP A 145 2.01 -1.68 11.31
C TRP A 145 3.20 -2.13 12.12
N ILE A 146 3.62 -1.31 13.07
CA ILE A 146 4.66 -1.62 14.03
C ILE A 146 3.98 -1.71 15.39
N GLY A 147 3.91 -2.94 15.87
CA GLY A 147 3.26 -3.27 17.13
C GLY A 147 4.25 -3.68 18.22
N THR A 148 3.69 -4.14 19.32
CA THR A 148 4.41 -4.74 20.43
C THR A 148 3.78 -6.09 20.77
N PHE A 149 4.58 -6.98 21.37
CA PHE A 149 4.09 -8.29 21.81
C PHE A 149 2.97 -8.16 22.87
N LYS A 150 3.03 -7.13 23.71
CA LYS A 150 2.00 -6.81 24.71
C LYS A 150 1.14 -5.63 24.25
N GLN A 151 -0.15 -5.64 24.63
CA GLN A 151 -1.09 -4.58 24.32
C GLN A 151 -0.71 -3.27 25.01
N ASN A 152 -1.01 -2.14 24.34
CA ASN A 152 -0.92 -0.78 24.90
C ASN A 152 0.49 -0.39 25.43
N VAL A 153 1.53 -1.03 24.92
CA VAL A 153 2.91 -0.59 25.17
C VAL A 153 3.22 0.55 24.20
N GLN A 154 3.70 1.66 24.73
CA GLN A 154 4.16 2.80 23.96
C GLN A 154 5.69 2.85 24.00
N SER A 155 6.31 2.64 22.85
CA SER A 155 7.74 2.71 22.66
C SER A 155 8.08 3.48 21.38
N ASN A 156 9.04 4.39 21.46
CA ASN A 156 9.56 5.08 20.28
C ASN A 156 10.36 4.11 19.42
N TYR A 157 10.27 4.23 18.10
CA TYR A 157 11.04 3.41 17.18
C TYR A 157 11.63 4.21 16.01
N SER A 158 12.68 3.64 15.43
CA SER A 158 13.10 3.91 14.05
C SER A 158 12.86 2.68 13.21
N LEU A 159 12.20 2.83 12.06
CA LEU A 159 12.11 1.80 11.03
C LEU A 159 13.16 2.09 9.96
N TYR A 160 14.01 1.11 9.67
CA TYR A 160 15.00 1.16 8.60
C TYR A 160 14.60 0.23 7.47
N ILE A 161 14.59 0.75 6.24
CA ILE A 161 14.39 -0.02 5.01
C ILE A 161 15.71 -0.03 4.25
N LYS A 162 16.15 -1.20 3.79
CA LYS A 162 17.41 -1.41 3.06
C LYS A 162 17.19 -2.38 1.91
N GLU A 163 17.95 -2.20 0.82
CA GLU A 163 18.08 -3.17 -0.27
C GLU A 163 19.01 -4.32 0.09
#